data_3ddb0c9fe3b68e06f123b93043557419
#
_entry.id   3ddb0c9fe3b68e06f123b93043557419
#
_cell.length_a   1.000
_cell.length_b   1.000
_cell.length_c   1.000
_cell.angle_alpha   90.00
_cell.angle_beta   90.00
_cell.angle_gamma   90.00
#
_symmetry.space_group_name_H-M   'P 1'
#
loop_
_entity.id
_entity.type
_entity.pdbx_description
1 polymer ?
#
loop_
_entity_poly.entity_id
_entity_poly.type
_entity_poly.pdbx_seq_one_letter_code
_entity_poly.pdbx_strand_id
1 'polypeptide(L)'
;LSVNFDNEPDYDWDAILSGANNYSEVARLLYHCGVLIDMEYGADGSGAITQNIPGYFRHYYGFPETCTTYSRDIDYAGKDNEWHELIQSELKRGRAVIYAGNEGNQVGHCFNLDGWDGFTSYHVNWGWGGVNNGFYTLDNLGDHVQGSYPDNHRVVVGVAPKSETPYDIRLSTTRVKIGTPAGVAVADVTVLSDMPDAEYEFELKGMMQFGGTYAEPSYEVRDGKLYTTKLIEDKAVHKTVYIKAIHKESRNSYEKKFDLQLSTSGIDEVLAEDVKIYPVPATDVLTIEVPYAEGKYAIYNVAGMALQSGEIDDNVTTVDVSNLSKGSYMLQYST
;
A
#
# COMPACT_ATOMS: atom_id res chain seq x y z
N LEU A 1 32.89 15.33 -5.49
CA LEU A 1 32.14 16.54 -5.19
C LEU A 1 31.66 16.49 -3.74
N SER A 2 31.56 17.65 -3.08
CA SER A 2 31.06 17.75 -1.71
C SER A 2 30.38 19.09 -1.49
N VAL A 3 29.35 19.10 -0.65
CA VAL A 3 28.65 20.30 -0.20
C VAL A 3 28.69 20.32 1.32
N ASN A 4 29.00 21.48 1.90
CA ASN A 4 28.88 21.69 3.34
C ASN A 4 27.54 22.37 3.63
N PHE A 5 26.53 21.56 3.90
CA PHE A 5 25.16 22.03 4.12
C PHE A 5 25.00 22.98 5.31
N ASP A 6 25.89 22.93 6.31
CA ASP A 6 25.88 23.84 7.47
C ASP A 6 26.16 25.30 7.07
N ASN A 7 26.80 25.51 5.91
CA ASN A 7 27.13 26.83 5.39
C ASN A 7 26.29 27.25 4.18
N GLU A 8 25.43 26.37 3.69
CA GLU A 8 24.54 26.71 2.57
C GLU A 8 23.36 27.56 3.07
N PRO A 9 23.00 28.63 2.33
CA PRO A 9 21.78 29.38 2.65
C PRO A 9 20.53 28.52 2.37
N ASP A 10 19.43 28.84 3.04
CA ASP A 10 18.13 28.25 2.73
C ASP A 10 17.79 28.40 1.25
N TYR A 11 17.01 27.47 0.71
CA TYR A 11 16.53 27.57 -0.66
C TYR A 11 15.47 28.68 -0.79
N ASP A 12 15.57 29.48 -1.82
CA ASP A 12 14.50 30.39 -2.23
C ASP A 12 13.39 29.59 -2.95
N TRP A 13 12.48 29.02 -2.15
CA TRP A 13 11.37 28.23 -2.67
C TRP A 13 10.41 29.04 -3.54
N ASP A 14 10.23 30.34 -3.27
CA ASP A 14 9.39 31.19 -4.10
C ASP A 14 10.02 31.37 -5.49
N ALA A 15 11.33 31.52 -5.56
CA ALA A 15 12.03 31.56 -6.83
C ALA A 15 11.98 30.25 -7.60
N ILE A 16 12.10 29.10 -6.90
CA ILE A 16 12.01 27.77 -7.50
C ILE A 16 10.60 27.52 -8.04
N LEU A 17 9.55 27.82 -7.26
CA LEU A 17 8.16 27.51 -7.58
C LEU A 17 7.53 28.48 -8.57
N SER A 18 8.02 29.72 -8.66
CA SER A 18 7.46 30.75 -9.54
C SER A 18 7.63 30.47 -11.03
N GLY A 19 8.49 29.51 -11.39
CA GLY A 19 8.84 29.26 -12.80
C GLY A 19 9.50 30.46 -13.51
N ALA A 20 9.73 31.55 -12.80
CA ALA A 20 10.46 32.70 -13.32
C ALA A 20 11.92 32.28 -13.52
N ASN A 21 12.56 32.83 -14.56
CA ASN A 21 13.90 32.54 -15.09
C ASN A 21 15.06 32.49 -14.06
N ASN A 22 14.81 32.07 -12.82
CA ASN A 22 15.82 31.92 -11.79
C ASN A 22 16.36 30.50 -11.75
N TYR A 23 17.00 30.11 -12.85
CA TYR A 23 17.61 28.77 -12.98
C TYR A 23 18.74 28.53 -11.97
N SER A 24 19.27 29.56 -11.27
CA SER A 24 20.35 29.40 -10.32
C SER A 24 19.92 28.61 -9.08
N GLU A 25 18.74 28.87 -8.50
CA GLU A 25 18.22 28.14 -7.34
C GLU A 25 17.83 26.70 -7.71
N VAL A 26 17.18 26.50 -8.86
CA VAL A 26 16.88 25.16 -9.37
C VAL A 26 18.16 24.36 -9.62
N ALA A 27 19.17 24.97 -10.25
CA ALA A 27 20.46 24.32 -10.51
C ALA A 27 21.19 23.98 -9.20
N ARG A 28 21.14 24.87 -8.18
CA ARG A 28 21.70 24.63 -6.85
C ARG A 28 21.03 23.43 -6.20
N LEU A 29 19.70 23.37 -6.19
CA LEU A 29 18.95 22.24 -5.65
C LEU A 29 19.32 20.92 -6.36
N LEU A 30 19.32 20.92 -7.70
CA LEU A 30 19.67 19.72 -8.49
C LEU A 30 21.12 19.29 -8.25
N TYR A 31 22.05 20.23 -8.14
CA TYR A 31 23.45 19.94 -7.80
C TYR A 31 23.57 19.29 -6.41
N HIS A 32 22.87 19.83 -5.40
CA HIS A 32 22.86 19.27 -4.07
C HIS A 32 22.25 17.85 -4.05
N CYS A 33 21.14 17.63 -4.75
CA CYS A 33 20.56 16.29 -4.90
C CYS A 33 21.58 15.32 -5.53
N GLY A 34 22.26 15.73 -6.59
CA GLY A 34 23.27 14.88 -7.23
C GLY A 34 24.46 14.55 -6.32
N VAL A 35 24.96 15.53 -5.56
CA VAL A 35 26.04 15.30 -4.58
C VAL A 35 25.57 14.34 -3.47
N LEU A 36 24.34 14.51 -2.98
CA LEU A 36 23.79 13.68 -1.90
C LEU A 36 23.61 12.22 -2.27
N ILE A 37 23.31 11.93 -3.55
CA ILE A 37 23.13 10.55 -4.03
C ILE A 37 24.43 9.96 -4.60
N ASP A 38 25.57 10.57 -4.32
CA ASP A 38 26.88 10.17 -4.85
C ASP A 38 26.91 10.06 -6.39
N MET A 39 26.31 11.04 -7.07
CA MET A 39 26.26 11.06 -8.54
C MET A 39 27.67 11.10 -9.13
N GLU A 40 27.98 10.11 -9.94
CA GLU A 40 29.18 10.09 -10.78
C GLU A 40 28.95 10.93 -12.03
N TYR A 41 29.44 12.17 -12.03
CA TYR A 41 29.31 13.07 -13.15
C TYR A 41 30.38 12.79 -14.22
N GLY A 42 29.93 12.57 -15.45
CA GLY A 42 30.81 12.33 -16.60
C GLY A 42 30.39 13.16 -17.83
N ALA A 43 31.32 13.32 -18.77
CA ALA A 43 31.08 14.09 -20.00
C ALA A 43 30.04 13.45 -20.92
N ASP A 44 29.98 12.12 -20.93
CA ASP A 44 29.11 11.31 -21.80
C ASP A 44 27.85 10.81 -21.07
N GLY A 45 27.72 11.10 -19.77
CA GLY A 45 26.60 10.71 -18.93
C GLY A 45 26.94 10.75 -17.46
N SER A 46 25.94 10.76 -16.62
CA SER A 46 26.07 10.73 -15.15
C SER A 46 25.22 9.62 -14.59
N GLY A 47 25.66 8.97 -13.51
CA GLY A 47 24.97 7.83 -12.94
C GLY A 47 24.95 7.87 -11.41
N ALA A 48 23.91 7.29 -10.83
CA ALA A 48 23.79 7.03 -9.39
C ALA A 48 22.98 5.75 -9.15
N ILE A 49 23.10 5.21 -7.93
CA ILE A 49 22.37 4.01 -7.54
C ILE A 49 21.01 4.39 -6.97
N THR A 50 19.93 4.12 -7.70
CA THR A 50 18.55 4.48 -7.33
C THR A 50 18.15 3.94 -5.95
N GLN A 51 18.62 2.73 -5.58
CA GLN A 51 18.31 2.11 -4.28
C GLN A 51 18.84 2.90 -3.07
N ASN A 52 19.83 3.74 -3.27
CA ASN A 52 20.41 4.54 -2.19
C ASN A 52 19.63 5.83 -1.91
N ILE A 53 18.79 6.28 -2.85
CA ILE A 53 18.03 7.54 -2.76
C ILE A 53 17.25 7.65 -1.44
N PRO A 54 16.45 6.65 -0.99
CA PRO A 54 15.69 6.78 0.25
C PRO A 54 16.56 7.01 1.48
N GLY A 55 17.73 6.36 1.56
CA GLY A 55 18.67 6.54 2.66
C GLY A 55 19.13 8.00 2.77
N TYR A 56 19.51 8.59 1.65
CA TYR A 56 19.94 9.99 1.59
C TYR A 56 18.78 10.96 1.88
N PHE A 57 17.59 10.71 1.33
CA PHE A 57 16.43 11.54 1.57
C PHE A 57 16.01 11.55 3.04
N ARG A 58 16.02 10.39 3.70
CA ARG A 58 15.74 10.29 5.13
C ARG A 58 16.79 11.02 5.97
N HIS A 59 18.07 10.82 5.64
CA HIS A 59 19.16 11.37 6.43
C HIS A 59 19.31 12.89 6.29
N TYR A 60 19.26 13.40 5.06
CA TYR A 60 19.56 14.80 4.80
C TYR A 60 18.34 15.70 4.69
N TYR A 61 17.20 15.17 4.21
CA TYR A 61 15.98 15.94 4.03
C TYR A 61 14.87 15.60 5.04
N GLY A 62 15.16 14.69 5.98
CA GLY A 62 14.20 14.32 7.03
C GLY A 62 12.92 13.65 6.50
N PHE A 63 13.00 12.97 5.36
CA PHE A 63 11.88 12.23 4.83
C PHE A 63 11.48 11.07 5.76
N PRO A 64 10.24 10.59 5.72
CA PRO A 64 9.77 9.50 6.58
C PRO A 64 10.42 8.16 6.21
N GLU A 65 10.34 7.18 7.12
CA GLU A 65 10.78 5.80 6.86
C GLU A 65 9.98 5.13 5.72
N THR A 66 8.80 5.66 5.42
CA THR A 66 8.00 5.24 4.26
C THR A 66 8.63 5.62 2.91
N CYS A 67 9.63 6.53 2.91
CA CYS A 67 10.47 6.75 1.74
C CYS A 67 11.38 5.54 1.55
N THR A 68 11.05 4.66 0.61
CA THR A 68 11.74 3.38 0.41
C THR A 68 11.74 2.95 -1.05
N THR A 69 12.58 1.97 -1.37
CA THR A 69 12.68 1.39 -2.71
C THR A 69 12.04 0.01 -2.74
N TYR A 70 11.32 -0.28 -3.81
CA TYR A 70 10.83 -1.61 -4.15
C TYR A 70 11.27 -2.04 -5.54
N SER A 71 11.44 -3.34 -5.73
CA SER A 71 11.73 -3.99 -7.01
C SER A 71 10.52 -4.78 -7.48
N ARG A 72 10.09 -4.61 -8.76
CA ARG A 72 8.99 -5.39 -9.33
C ARG A 72 9.30 -6.89 -9.31
N ASP A 73 10.54 -7.26 -9.68
CA ASP A 73 10.92 -8.65 -9.86
C ASP A 73 11.24 -9.39 -8.54
N ILE A 74 11.50 -8.66 -7.45
CA ILE A 74 11.85 -9.24 -6.15
C ILE A 74 10.68 -9.13 -5.18
N ASP A 75 10.20 -7.90 -4.93
CA ASP A 75 9.21 -7.62 -3.89
C ASP A 75 7.77 -7.86 -4.38
N TYR A 76 7.57 -7.75 -5.71
CA TYR A 76 6.26 -7.86 -6.37
C TYR A 76 6.24 -8.93 -7.47
N ALA A 77 7.12 -9.93 -7.41
CA ALA A 77 7.15 -11.02 -8.38
C ALA A 77 5.78 -11.72 -8.48
N GLY A 78 5.16 -11.69 -9.67
CA GLY A 78 3.82 -12.24 -9.91
C GLY A 78 2.66 -11.47 -9.27
N LYS A 79 2.90 -10.23 -8.80
CA LYS A 79 1.91 -9.37 -8.15
C LYS A 79 1.75 -8.05 -8.91
N ASP A 80 1.43 -8.13 -10.20
CA ASP A 80 1.36 -6.94 -11.06
C ASP A 80 0.29 -5.94 -10.61
N ASN A 81 -0.84 -6.42 -10.10
CA ASN A 81 -1.89 -5.53 -9.60
C ASN A 81 -1.40 -4.71 -8.40
N GLU A 82 -0.74 -5.35 -7.43
CA GLU A 82 -0.20 -4.69 -6.24
C GLU A 82 0.94 -3.71 -6.61
N TRP A 83 1.73 -4.03 -7.64
CA TRP A 83 2.73 -3.11 -8.18
C TRP A 83 2.09 -1.83 -8.73
N HIS A 84 1.02 -1.98 -9.51
CA HIS A 84 0.26 -0.85 -10.01
C HIS A 84 -0.41 -0.06 -8.87
N GLU A 85 -1.01 -0.74 -7.89
CA GLU A 85 -1.64 -0.12 -6.73
C GLU A 85 -0.65 0.69 -5.88
N LEU A 86 0.57 0.20 -5.68
CA LEU A 86 1.63 0.91 -4.99
C LEU A 86 1.87 2.28 -5.66
N ILE A 87 2.13 2.30 -6.96
CA ILE A 87 2.42 3.50 -7.74
C ILE A 87 1.20 4.45 -7.76
N GLN A 88 0.02 3.91 -8.06
CA GLN A 88 -1.22 4.69 -8.10
C GLN A 88 -1.56 5.31 -6.76
N SER A 89 -1.25 4.64 -5.65
CA SER A 89 -1.49 5.16 -4.32
C SER A 89 -0.68 6.42 -4.04
N GLU A 90 0.57 6.50 -4.50
CA GLU A 90 1.40 7.69 -4.39
C GLU A 90 0.87 8.84 -5.28
N LEU A 91 0.59 8.54 -6.53
CA LEU A 91 0.07 9.53 -7.48
C LEU A 91 -1.29 10.11 -7.05
N LYS A 92 -2.19 9.29 -6.48
CA LYS A 92 -3.46 9.74 -5.90
C LYS A 92 -3.27 10.68 -4.69
N ARG A 93 -2.13 10.59 -4.00
CA ARG A 93 -1.74 11.51 -2.92
C ARG A 93 -1.02 12.75 -3.42
N GLY A 94 -0.87 12.92 -4.74
CA GLY A 94 -0.10 14.02 -5.33
C GLY A 94 1.41 13.88 -5.18
N ARG A 95 1.92 12.66 -4.94
CA ARG A 95 3.35 12.38 -4.81
C ARG A 95 3.87 11.79 -6.11
N ALA A 96 4.94 12.35 -6.64
CA ALA A 96 5.66 11.74 -7.75
C ALA A 96 6.40 10.47 -7.28
N VAL A 97 6.53 9.52 -8.17
CA VAL A 97 7.30 8.29 -7.95
C VAL A 97 8.57 8.35 -8.78
N ILE A 98 9.72 8.13 -8.16
CA ILE A 98 10.97 7.95 -8.90
C ILE A 98 11.00 6.52 -9.41
N TYR A 99 11.08 6.35 -10.71
CA TYR A 99 11.07 5.06 -11.39
C TYR A 99 12.38 4.80 -12.10
N ALA A 100 12.85 3.57 -12.09
CA ALA A 100 14.04 3.17 -12.82
C ALA A 100 13.81 1.83 -13.53
N GLY A 101 14.44 1.68 -14.69
CA GLY A 101 14.48 0.45 -15.46
C GLY A 101 15.74 0.41 -16.32
N ASN A 102 16.02 -0.74 -16.93
CA ASN A 102 17.13 -0.91 -17.88
C ASN A 102 16.74 -1.86 -19.02
N GLU A 103 17.63 -2.03 -19.98
CA GLU A 103 17.51 -2.99 -21.04
C GLU A 103 18.64 -4.03 -20.91
N GLY A 104 18.29 -5.24 -20.46
CA GLY A 104 19.27 -6.30 -20.20
C GLY A 104 20.34 -5.87 -19.20
N ASN A 105 21.60 -5.95 -19.59
CA ASN A 105 22.76 -5.54 -18.78
C ASN A 105 23.26 -4.12 -19.10
N GLN A 106 22.50 -3.35 -19.86
CA GLN A 106 22.89 -1.99 -20.20
C GLN A 106 22.64 -1.01 -19.07
N VAL A 107 23.24 0.18 -19.19
CA VAL A 107 22.99 1.29 -18.27
C VAL A 107 21.49 1.64 -18.32
N GLY A 108 20.86 1.71 -17.15
CA GLY A 108 19.47 2.04 -17.04
C GLY A 108 19.21 3.53 -17.07
N HIS A 109 17.93 3.89 -16.94
CA HIS A 109 17.49 5.26 -16.79
C HIS A 109 16.59 5.39 -15.55
N CYS A 110 16.68 6.55 -14.91
CA CYS A 110 15.85 6.92 -13.76
C CYS A 110 15.05 8.17 -14.13
N PHE A 111 13.74 8.12 -13.95
CA PHE A 111 12.78 9.14 -14.38
C PHE A 111 11.63 9.24 -13.37
N ASN A 112 10.72 10.18 -13.56
CA ASN A 112 9.59 10.36 -12.66
C ASN A 112 8.29 9.91 -13.31
N LEU A 113 7.43 9.26 -12.51
CA LEU A 113 6.01 9.13 -12.78
C LEU A 113 5.29 10.21 -11.96
N ASP A 114 4.61 11.15 -12.63
CA ASP A 114 3.97 12.30 -11.99
C ASP A 114 2.48 12.42 -12.32
N GLY A 115 1.91 11.43 -13.01
CA GLY A 115 0.50 11.36 -13.34
C GLY A 115 0.01 9.95 -13.68
N TRP A 116 -1.30 9.76 -13.64
CA TRP A 116 -1.98 8.52 -14.00
C TRP A 116 -3.30 8.85 -14.71
N ASP A 117 -3.60 8.15 -15.81
CA ASP A 117 -4.79 8.39 -16.65
C ASP A 117 -6.10 7.84 -16.06
N GLY A 118 -6.03 7.17 -14.92
CA GLY A 118 -7.18 6.47 -14.30
C GLY A 118 -7.35 5.03 -14.76
N PHE A 119 -6.54 4.56 -15.72
CA PHE A 119 -6.60 3.21 -16.29
C PHE A 119 -5.25 2.50 -16.18
N THR A 120 -4.47 2.45 -17.24
CA THR A 120 -3.24 1.65 -17.32
C THR A 120 -1.98 2.46 -17.64
N SER A 121 -2.11 3.76 -17.96
CA SER A 121 -0.99 4.58 -18.41
C SER A 121 -0.59 5.60 -17.36
N TYR A 122 0.70 5.81 -17.25
CA TYR A 122 1.34 6.74 -16.31
C TYR A 122 2.02 7.86 -17.09
N HIS A 123 1.87 9.09 -16.64
CA HIS A 123 2.62 10.19 -17.21
C HIS A 123 4.07 10.10 -16.76
N VAL A 124 4.96 10.05 -17.73
CA VAL A 124 6.40 9.92 -17.54
C VAL A 124 7.07 11.25 -17.83
N ASN A 125 7.86 11.73 -16.89
CA ASN A 125 8.81 12.80 -17.09
C ASN A 125 10.22 12.20 -17.16
N TRP A 126 10.73 12.11 -18.36
CA TRP A 126 12.03 11.46 -18.63
C TRP A 126 13.24 12.24 -18.13
N GLY A 127 13.07 13.50 -17.73
CA GLY A 127 14.17 14.38 -17.34
C GLY A 127 14.95 15.00 -18.53
N TRP A 128 14.43 14.90 -19.75
CA TRP A 128 15.09 15.37 -20.98
C TRP A 128 14.53 16.73 -21.46
N GLY A 129 14.30 17.65 -20.51
CA GLY A 129 13.77 18.96 -20.85
C GLY A 129 12.36 18.96 -21.45
N GLY A 130 11.56 17.95 -21.12
CA GLY A 130 10.20 17.77 -21.61
C GLY A 130 10.10 16.96 -22.92
N VAL A 131 11.22 16.61 -23.52
CA VAL A 131 11.22 15.78 -24.75
C VAL A 131 10.68 14.40 -24.43
N ASN A 132 9.72 13.95 -25.23
CA ASN A 132 9.03 12.65 -25.12
C ASN A 132 8.24 12.41 -23.80
N ASN A 133 8.06 13.44 -22.98
CA ASN A 133 7.14 13.31 -21.85
C ASN A 133 5.74 12.96 -22.36
N GLY A 134 5.05 12.05 -21.67
CA GLY A 134 3.74 11.57 -22.09
C GLY A 134 3.27 10.38 -21.29
N PHE A 135 2.17 9.75 -21.74
CA PHE A 135 1.59 8.60 -21.09
C PHE A 135 2.11 7.29 -21.69
N TYR A 136 2.61 6.41 -20.81
CA TYR A 136 3.18 5.10 -21.14
C TYR A 136 2.62 4.03 -20.20
N THR A 137 2.53 2.80 -20.67
CA THR A 137 2.29 1.64 -19.80
C THR A 137 3.60 1.16 -19.19
N LEU A 138 3.56 0.58 -17.99
CA LEU A 138 4.78 0.11 -17.32
C LEU A 138 5.49 -1.03 -18.06
N ASP A 139 4.77 -1.75 -18.92
CA ASP A 139 5.33 -2.83 -19.74
C ASP A 139 5.91 -2.32 -21.08
N ASN A 140 5.72 -1.04 -21.38
CA ASN A 140 6.24 -0.40 -22.59
C ASN A 140 6.83 0.97 -22.25
N LEU A 141 7.82 0.97 -21.36
CA LEU A 141 8.57 2.14 -20.97
C LEU A 141 9.75 2.34 -21.91
N GLY A 142 9.71 3.41 -22.65
CA GLY A 142 10.77 3.78 -23.56
C GLY A 142 10.24 4.56 -24.74
N ASP A 143 11.16 5.20 -25.44
CA ASP A 143 10.90 5.77 -26.75
C ASP A 143 11.85 5.15 -27.76
N HIS A 144 11.45 5.18 -29.02
CA HIS A 144 12.24 4.59 -30.10
C HIS A 144 13.53 5.38 -30.43
N VAL A 145 13.80 6.48 -29.70
CA VAL A 145 14.92 7.39 -29.95
C VAL A 145 15.97 7.32 -28.86
N GLN A 146 15.53 7.22 -27.58
CA GLN A 146 16.40 7.32 -26.40
C GLN A 146 16.66 5.98 -25.73
N GLY A 147 15.86 4.94 -25.99
CA GLY A 147 15.99 3.60 -25.44
C GLY A 147 14.70 3.03 -24.91
N SER A 148 14.78 1.77 -24.54
CA SER A 148 13.71 0.99 -23.93
C SER A 148 14.16 0.52 -22.56
N TYR A 149 13.26 0.42 -21.60
CA TYR A 149 13.58 0.06 -20.22
C TYR A 149 12.64 -1.04 -19.72
N PRO A 150 12.66 -2.23 -20.35
CA PRO A 150 11.71 -3.30 -20.04
C PRO A 150 12.06 -4.11 -18.77
N ASP A 151 13.29 -3.99 -18.26
CA ASP A 151 13.83 -4.89 -17.25
C ASP A 151 14.17 -4.17 -15.93
N ASN A 152 14.27 -4.96 -14.86
CA ASN A 152 14.76 -4.53 -13.54
C ASN A 152 14.04 -3.30 -12.98
N HIS A 153 12.73 -3.27 -13.11
CA HIS A 153 11.91 -2.16 -12.66
C HIS A 153 12.02 -1.94 -11.15
N ARG A 154 12.28 -0.70 -10.76
CA ARG A 154 12.35 -0.24 -9.37
C ARG A 154 11.62 1.07 -9.22
N VAL A 155 11.07 1.26 -8.02
CA VAL A 155 10.44 2.52 -7.62
C VAL A 155 11.02 3.01 -6.30
N VAL A 156 11.15 4.32 -6.16
CA VAL A 156 11.22 4.98 -4.86
C VAL A 156 9.88 5.65 -4.61
N VAL A 157 9.24 5.26 -3.53
CA VAL A 157 7.94 5.77 -3.08
C VAL A 157 8.09 6.53 -1.76
N GLY A 158 7.04 7.23 -1.32
CA GLY A 158 7.10 8.04 -0.11
C GLY A 158 7.99 9.27 -0.26
N VAL A 159 8.16 9.76 -1.50
CA VAL A 159 8.99 10.95 -1.81
C VAL A 159 8.21 12.20 -1.46
N ALA A 160 8.12 12.47 -0.17
CA ALA A 160 7.48 13.66 0.38
C ALA A 160 8.02 13.93 1.80
N PRO A 161 7.99 15.17 2.27
CA PRO A 161 8.26 15.48 3.67
C PRO A 161 7.32 14.69 4.60
N LYS A 162 7.72 14.49 5.86
CA LYS A 162 6.84 13.91 6.88
C LYS A 162 5.55 14.71 6.96
N SER A 163 4.42 14.02 6.88
CA SER A 163 3.10 14.63 7.01
C SER A 163 2.42 14.09 8.25
N GLU A 164 1.92 15.01 9.06
CA GLU A 164 1.05 14.70 10.22
C GLU A 164 -0.39 14.39 9.80
N THR A 165 -0.70 14.54 8.50
CA THR A 165 -2.02 14.23 7.98
C THR A 165 -2.14 12.74 7.69
N PRO A 166 -3.06 12.02 8.31
CA PRO A 166 -3.34 10.64 7.93
C PRO A 166 -3.89 10.61 6.50
N TYR A 167 -3.57 9.55 5.77
CA TYR A 167 -3.93 9.45 4.35
C TYR A 167 -4.82 8.26 4.03
N ASP A 168 -4.98 7.30 4.94
CA ASP A 168 -5.93 6.21 4.83
C ASP A 168 -6.34 5.68 6.19
N ILE A 169 -7.50 5.02 6.23
CA ILE A 169 -7.98 4.24 7.38
C ILE A 169 -8.37 2.87 6.85
N ARG A 170 -7.98 1.81 7.56
CA ARG A 170 -8.33 0.42 7.23
C ARG A 170 -9.05 -0.23 8.39
N LEU A 171 -10.00 -1.10 8.06
CA LEU A 171 -10.61 -2.04 8.99
C LEU A 171 -10.09 -3.44 8.68
N SER A 172 -9.81 -4.24 9.72
CA SER A 172 -9.42 -5.64 9.55
C SER A 172 -10.50 -6.47 8.87
N THR A 173 -11.77 -6.09 9.08
CA THR A 173 -12.92 -6.65 8.35
C THR A 173 -14.02 -5.60 8.21
N THR A 174 -14.83 -5.70 7.17
CA THR A 174 -16.07 -4.92 7.00
C THR A 174 -17.33 -5.75 7.29
N ARG A 175 -17.18 -7.00 7.72
CA ARG A 175 -18.29 -7.90 8.03
C ARG A 175 -18.69 -7.74 9.49
N VAL A 176 -19.97 -7.61 9.76
CA VAL A 176 -20.52 -7.50 11.11
C VAL A 176 -21.71 -8.46 11.26
N LYS A 177 -21.71 -9.24 12.32
CA LYS A 177 -22.79 -10.20 12.59
C LYS A 177 -24.06 -9.49 13.07
N ILE A 178 -25.20 -9.83 12.46
CA ILE A 178 -26.52 -9.43 12.96
C ILE A 178 -26.76 -10.07 14.30
N GLY A 179 -27.29 -9.29 15.26
CA GLY A 179 -27.47 -9.73 16.64
C GLY A 179 -26.30 -9.42 17.56
N THR A 180 -25.20 -8.82 17.03
CA THR A 180 -24.09 -8.35 17.88
C THR A 180 -24.59 -7.27 18.83
N PRO A 181 -24.46 -7.45 20.18
CA PRO A 181 -24.91 -6.46 21.14
C PRO A 181 -23.98 -5.24 21.20
N ALA A 182 -24.38 -4.19 21.89
CA ALA A 182 -23.52 -3.04 22.16
C ALA A 182 -22.27 -3.43 22.96
N GLY A 183 -21.16 -2.75 22.68
CA GLY A 183 -19.90 -2.89 23.41
C GLY A 183 -19.00 -4.02 22.91
N VAL A 184 -19.32 -4.66 21.77
CA VAL A 184 -18.50 -5.72 21.18
C VAL A 184 -17.58 -5.13 20.10
N ALA A 185 -16.29 -5.51 20.16
CA ALA A 185 -15.33 -5.18 19.11
C ALA A 185 -15.64 -6.01 17.85
N VAL A 186 -15.71 -5.35 16.69
CA VAL A 186 -16.08 -5.98 15.41
C VAL A 186 -14.98 -5.86 14.35
N ALA A 187 -14.02 -4.97 14.51
CA ALA A 187 -12.86 -4.85 13.62
C ALA A 187 -11.71 -4.11 14.33
N ASP A 188 -10.48 -4.36 13.90
CA ASP A 188 -9.36 -3.48 14.20
C ASP A 188 -9.36 -2.29 13.25
N VAL A 189 -8.93 -1.13 13.75
CA VAL A 189 -8.85 0.12 13.00
C VAL A 189 -7.39 0.53 12.88
N THR A 190 -6.87 0.58 11.67
CA THR A 190 -5.51 1.03 11.38
C THR A 190 -5.55 2.36 10.66
N VAL A 191 -4.88 3.37 11.19
CA VAL A 191 -4.67 4.65 10.51
C VAL A 191 -3.32 4.62 9.82
N LEU A 192 -3.29 4.94 8.53
CA LEU A 192 -2.05 5.03 7.77
C LEU A 192 -1.63 6.49 7.67
N SER A 193 -0.38 6.75 8.06
CA SER A 193 0.28 8.06 7.98
C SER A 193 1.78 7.89 7.78
N ASP A 194 2.47 8.98 7.52
CA ASP A 194 3.93 9.00 7.44
C ASP A 194 4.59 9.00 8.85
N MET A 195 3.78 9.05 9.90
CA MET A 195 4.21 9.07 11.30
C MET A 195 3.69 7.83 12.02
N PRO A 196 4.47 6.73 12.12
CA PRO A 196 3.98 5.45 12.65
C PRO A 196 3.58 5.52 14.14
N ASP A 197 4.19 6.42 14.91
CA ASP A 197 3.91 6.60 16.35
C ASP A 197 2.86 7.69 16.64
N ALA A 198 2.17 8.18 15.59
CA ALA A 198 1.18 9.23 15.74
C ALA A 198 -0.07 8.75 16.51
N GLU A 199 -0.56 9.57 17.40
CA GLU A 199 -1.79 9.32 18.13
C GLU A 199 -2.98 10.03 17.49
N TYR A 200 -4.12 9.33 17.44
CA TYR A 200 -5.34 9.82 16.80
C TYR A 200 -6.53 9.85 17.74
N GLU A 201 -7.36 10.87 17.58
CA GLU A 201 -8.74 10.92 18.04
C GLU A 201 -9.67 10.51 16.90
N PHE A 202 -10.84 9.97 17.23
CA PHE A 202 -11.77 9.52 16.21
C PHE A 202 -13.13 10.18 16.36
N GLU A 203 -13.67 10.69 15.26
CA GLU A 203 -15.05 11.13 15.12
C GLU A 203 -15.76 10.21 14.14
N LEU A 204 -16.96 9.74 14.51
CA LEU A 204 -17.74 8.86 13.67
C LEU A 204 -19.08 9.51 13.29
N LYS A 205 -19.55 9.21 12.07
CA LYS A 205 -20.89 9.55 11.58
C LYS A 205 -21.54 8.29 11.04
N GLY A 206 -22.83 8.15 11.22
CA GLY A 206 -23.60 7.07 10.62
C GLY A 206 -23.95 7.36 9.16
N MET A 207 -24.91 6.62 8.64
CA MET A 207 -25.40 6.76 7.27
C MET A 207 -25.91 8.20 7.01
N MET A 208 -25.59 8.74 5.84
CA MET A 208 -26.15 10.02 5.38
C MET A 208 -27.64 9.86 5.09
N GLN A 209 -28.43 10.77 5.62
CA GLN A 209 -29.89 10.82 5.49
C GLN A 209 -30.33 11.84 4.43
N PHE A 210 -31.60 11.75 4.03
CA PHE A 210 -32.19 12.76 3.17
C PHE A 210 -32.12 14.16 3.82
N GLY A 211 -31.63 15.14 3.09
CA GLY A 211 -31.40 16.49 3.61
C GLY A 211 -29.97 16.78 4.08
N GLY A 212 -29.02 15.84 3.87
CA GLY A 212 -27.59 16.07 4.11
C GLY A 212 -27.13 15.95 5.57
N THR A 213 -27.98 15.44 6.44
CA THR A 213 -27.65 15.13 7.82
C THR A 213 -27.15 13.69 7.96
N TYR A 214 -26.41 13.40 9.04
CA TYR A 214 -25.95 12.05 9.35
C TYR A 214 -26.77 11.45 10.49
N ALA A 215 -27.05 10.16 10.38
CA ALA A 215 -27.61 9.40 11.50
C ALA A 215 -26.58 9.29 12.63
N GLU A 216 -27.05 9.07 13.86
CA GLU A 216 -26.18 8.68 14.96
C GLU A 216 -25.45 7.36 14.60
N PRO A 217 -24.11 7.33 14.77
CA PRO A 217 -23.34 6.15 14.43
C PRO A 217 -23.74 4.94 15.28
N SER A 218 -23.69 3.77 14.68
CA SER A 218 -23.91 2.50 15.37
C SER A 218 -22.61 1.92 15.94
N TYR A 219 -21.54 2.66 15.77
CA TYR A 219 -20.16 2.23 16.10
C TYR A 219 -19.39 3.39 16.75
N GLU A 220 -18.36 3.01 17.50
CA GLU A 220 -17.33 3.90 18.05
C GLU A 220 -15.95 3.29 17.85
N VAL A 221 -14.91 4.11 17.77
CA VAL A 221 -13.51 3.64 17.79
C VAL A 221 -12.91 3.90 19.15
N ARG A 222 -12.36 2.87 19.76
CA ARG A 222 -11.70 2.90 21.04
C ARG A 222 -10.53 1.91 21.03
N ASP A 223 -9.38 2.32 21.52
CA ASP A 223 -8.16 1.49 21.62
C ASP A 223 -7.81 0.77 20.30
N GLY A 224 -7.91 1.48 19.18
CA GLY A 224 -7.60 0.94 17.85
C GLY A 224 -8.62 -0.09 17.33
N LYS A 225 -9.81 -0.18 17.94
CA LYS A 225 -10.87 -1.12 17.55
C LYS A 225 -12.19 -0.44 17.31
N LEU A 226 -12.96 -0.97 16.37
CA LEU A 226 -14.34 -0.56 16.09
C LEU A 226 -15.29 -1.36 16.98
N TYR A 227 -16.03 -0.69 17.86
CA TYR A 227 -17.03 -1.29 18.74
C TYR A 227 -18.43 -0.92 18.30
N THR A 228 -19.37 -1.81 18.54
CA THR A 228 -20.81 -1.52 18.42
C THR A 228 -21.27 -0.63 19.56
N THR A 229 -22.12 0.36 19.29
CA THR A 229 -22.76 1.22 20.32
C THR A 229 -24.19 0.80 20.65
N LYS A 230 -24.77 -0.06 19.82
CA LYS A 230 -26.14 -0.60 19.96
C LYS A 230 -26.22 -2.00 19.37
N LEU A 231 -27.36 -2.69 19.56
CA LEU A 231 -27.63 -3.97 18.95
C LEU A 231 -27.64 -3.81 17.42
N ILE A 232 -26.89 -4.66 16.73
CA ILE A 232 -26.81 -4.67 15.26
C ILE A 232 -27.98 -5.49 14.68
N GLU A 233 -28.86 -4.82 13.98
CA GLU A 233 -30.02 -5.41 13.28
C GLU A 233 -29.79 -5.28 11.76
N ASP A 234 -30.49 -6.06 10.95
CA ASP A 234 -30.45 -5.89 9.48
C ASP A 234 -31.21 -4.61 9.05
N LYS A 235 -30.60 -3.50 9.33
CA LYS A 235 -31.08 -2.15 8.99
C LYS A 235 -30.00 -1.35 8.28
N ALA A 236 -30.39 -0.55 7.31
CA ALA A 236 -29.47 0.28 6.52
C ALA A 236 -28.57 1.18 7.40
N VAL A 237 -29.08 1.68 8.52
CA VAL A 237 -28.33 2.55 9.45
C VAL A 237 -27.12 1.89 10.09
N HIS A 238 -27.03 0.55 10.08
CA HIS A 238 -25.87 -0.20 10.59
C HIS A 238 -24.88 -0.57 9.49
N LYS A 239 -25.22 -0.33 8.21
CA LYS A 239 -24.44 -0.74 7.04
C LYS A 239 -23.41 0.29 6.60
N THR A 240 -23.42 1.49 7.17
CA THR A 240 -22.48 2.55 6.79
C THR A 240 -21.96 3.26 8.01
N VAL A 241 -20.65 3.47 8.04
CA VAL A 241 -19.97 4.31 9.02
C VAL A 241 -18.91 5.17 8.32
N TYR A 242 -18.86 6.44 8.68
CA TYR A 242 -17.76 7.34 8.33
C TYR A 242 -16.85 7.43 9.54
N ILE A 243 -15.57 7.15 9.35
CA ILE A 243 -14.55 7.25 10.40
C ILE A 243 -13.62 8.37 10.01
N LYS A 244 -13.47 9.36 10.89
CA LYS A 244 -12.51 10.44 10.74
C LYS A 244 -11.44 10.28 11.81
N ALA A 245 -10.21 10.08 11.37
CA ALA A 245 -9.02 10.08 12.22
C ALA A 245 -8.44 11.50 12.26
N ILE A 246 -8.18 12.02 13.45
CA ILE A 246 -7.68 13.38 13.69
C ILE A 246 -6.38 13.24 14.48
N HIS A 247 -5.26 13.69 13.89
CA HIS A 247 -3.98 13.71 14.59
C HIS A 247 -4.05 14.61 15.82
N LYS A 248 -3.67 14.10 16.99
CA LYS A 248 -3.91 14.80 18.28
C LYS A 248 -3.21 16.15 18.36
N GLU A 249 -1.99 16.24 17.86
CA GLU A 249 -1.19 17.47 17.97
C GLU A 249 -1.54 18.48 16.87
N SER A 250 -1.42 18.11 15.59
CA SER A 250 -1.61 19.06 14.47
C SER A 250 -3.07 19.32 14.12
N ARG A 251 -3.99 18.48 14.60
CA ARG A 251 -5.43 18.48 14.24
C ARG A 251 -5.70 18.18 12.75
N ASN A 252 -4.68 17.81 11.99
CA ASN A 252 -4.87 17.32 10.63
C ASN A 252 -5.70 16.02 10.65
N SER A 253 -6.54 15.83 9.64
CA SER A 253 -7.50 14.72 9.69
C SER A 253 -7.76 14.12 8.31
N TYR A 254 -8.21 12.87 8.33
CA TYR A 254 -8.68 12.14 7.16
C TYR A 254 -9.97 11.41 7.51
N GLU A 255 -10.98 11.49 6.64
CA GLU A 255 -12.27 10.81 6.81
C GLU A 255 -12.47 9.78 5.71
N LYS A 256 -12.90 8.58 6.09
CA LYS A 256 -13.21 7.51 5.15
C LYS A 256 -14.57 6.89 5.44
N LYS A 257 -15.33 6.64 4.38
CA LYS A 257 -16.59 5.89 4.41
C LYS A 257 -16.29 4.40 4.35
N PHE A 258 -16.97 3.61 5.20
CA PHE A 258 -16.99 2.16 5.13
C PHE A 258 -18.42 1.68 4.94
N ASP A 259 -18.61 0.80 3.96
CA ASP A 259 -19.85 0.05 3.77
C ASP A 259 -19.69 -1.33 4.40
N LEU A 260 -20.43 -1.56 5.49
CA LEU A 260 -20.34 -2.77 6.29
C LEU A 260 -21.32 -3.83 5.78
N GLN A 261 -20.87 -5.05 5.69
CA GLN A 261 -21.65 -6.20 5.28
C GLN A 261 -22.26 -6.87 6.52
N LEU A 262 -23.57 -6.81 6.66
CA LEU A 262 -24.28 -7.47 7.76
C LEU A 262 -24.61 -8.90 7.37
N SER A 263 -24.25 -9.87 8.24
CA SER A 263 -24.44 -11.30 8.04
C SER A 263 -25.19 -11.94 9.20
N THR A 264 -26.09 -12.88 8.91
CA THR A 264 -26.76 -13.69 9.92
C THR A 264 -25.94 -14.88 10.37
N SER A 265 -25.02 -15.33 9.53
CA SER A 265 -24.07 -16.40 9.86
C SER A 265 -22.88 -15.84 10.62
N GLY A 266 -22.55 -16.46 11.75
CA GLY A 266 -21.31 -16.15 12.50
C GLY A 266 -20.09 -16.86 11.92
N ILE A 267 -20.15 -17.24 10.65
CA ILE A 267 -19.02 -17.78 9.93
C ILE A 267 -18.38 -16.59 9.21
N ASP A 268 -17.23 -16.14 9.70
CA ASP A 268 -16.33 -15.39 8.87
C ASP A 268 -15.98 -16.30 7.68
N GLU A 269 -16.55 -16.05 6.52
CA GLU A 269 -15.94 -16.54 5.28
C GLU A 269 -14.57 -15.85 5.22
N VAL A 270 -13.54 -16.49 5.71
CA VAL A 270 -12.17 -16.14 5.42
C VAL A 270 -12.08 -16.18 3.92
N LEU A 271 -11.74 -15.04 3.29
CA LEU A 271 -11.54 -15.03 1.84
C LEU A 271 -10.47 -16.09 1.56
N ALA A 272 -10.64 -16.84 0.48
CA ALA A 272 -9.66 -17.88 0.11
C ALA A 272 -8.24 -17.30 -0.07
N GLU A 273 -8.14 -16.00 -0.27
CA GLU A 273 -6.89 -15.23 -0.35
C GLU A 273 -6.15 -15.12 0.99
N ASP A 274 -6.85 -15.25 2.13
CA ASP A 274 -6.24 -15.17 3.46
C ASP A 274 -5.75 -16.56 3.94
N VAL A 275 -6.14 -17.63 3.26
CA VAL A 275 -5.72 -19.00 3.57
C VAL A 275 -4.65 -19.42 2.57
N LYS A 276 -3.43 -19.66 3.06
CA LYS A 276 -2.35 -20.18 2.22
C LYS A 276 -2.20 -21.68 2.45
N ILE A 277 -2.03 -22.41 1.36
CA ILE A 277 -1.86 -23.84 1.35
C ILE A 277 -0.61 -24.18 0.56
N TYR A 278 0.35 -24.83 1.21
CA TYR A 278 1.61 -25.20 0.54
C TYR A 278 2.25 -26.45 1.15
N PRO A 279 3.09 -27.18 0.37
CA PRO A 279 3.28 -27.06 -1.07
C PRO A 279 2.07 -27.55 -1.86
N VAL A 280 1.80 -26.99 -3.02
CA VAL A 280 0.82 -27.53 -3.96
C VAL A 280 1.54 -27.73 -5.31
N PRO A 281 1.70 -28.99 -5.77
CA PRO A 281 1.23 -30.25 -5.18
C PRO A 281 1.96 -30.62 -3.88
N ALA A 282 1.22 -31.25 -2.94
CA ALA A 282 1.79 -31.86 -1.74
C ALA A 282 2.15 -33.34 -2.00
N THR A 283 3.18 -33.84 -1.33
CA THR A 283 3.55 -35.27 -1.33
C THR A 283 3.19 -35.97 -0.02
N ASP A 284 3.80 -35.52 1.07
CA ASP A 284 3.64 -36.16 2.37
C ASP A 284 2.98 -35.25 3.40
N VAL A 285 3.22 -33.92 3.24
CA VAL A 285 2.79 -32.92 4.20
C VAL A 285 2.16 -31.75 3.46
N LEU A 286 1.06 -31.24 3.99
CA LEU A 286 0.40 -30.01 3.58
C LEU A 286 0.42 -29.03 4.76
N THR A 287 0.85 -27.80 4.52
CA THR A 287 0.77 -26.72 5.49
C THR A 287 -0.43 -25.83 5.17
N ILE A 288 -1.21 -25.55 6.18
CA ILE A 288 -2.36 -24.63 6.13
C ILE A 288 -1.99 -23.43 7.00
N GLU A 289 -1.85 -22.28 6.38
CA GLU A 289 -1.64 -20.99 7.06
C GLU A 289 -2.93 -20.20 7.02
N VAL A 290 -3.42 -19.80 8.19
CA VAL A 290 -4.71 -19.12 8.36
C VAL A 290 -4.51 -17.83 9.15
N PRO A 291 -5.36 -16.80 8.93
CA PRO A 291 -5.24 -15.52 9.64
C PRO A 291 -5.60 -15.64 11.14
N TYR A 292 -6.39 -16.65 11.52
CA TYR A 292 -6.84 -16.87 12.89
C TYR A 292 -6.52 -18.31 13.35
N ALA A 293 -5.92 -18.42 14.54
CA ALA A 293 -5.50 -19.70 15.15
C ALA A 293 -6.66 -20.49 15.76
N GLU A 294 -7.85 -20.41 15.21
CA GLU A 294 -9.04 -21.15 15.64
C GLU A 294 -9.80 -21.67 14.44
N GLY A 295 -10.21 -22.94 14.49
CA GLY A 295 -11.06 -23.49 13.44
C GLY A 295 -10.86 -24.99 13.21
N LYS A 296 -11.45 -25.47 12.12
CA LYS A 296 -11.36 -26.86 11.68
C LYS A 296 -11.04 -26.93 10.21
N TYR A 297 -10.27 -27.93 9.83
CA TYR A 297 -10.10 -28.27 8.43
C TYR A 297 -10.73 -29.62 8.10
N ALA A 298 -11.15 -29.77 6.85
CA ALA A 298 -11.54 -31.05 6.29
C ALA A 298 -11.07 -31.17 4.83
N ILE A 299 -10.53 -32.33 4.49
CA ILE A 299 -10.08 -32.63 3.12
C ILE A 299 -11.10 -33.61 2.50
N TYR A 300 -11.62 -33.26 1.35
CA TYR A 300 -12.62 -34.01 0.60
C TYR A 300 -12.04 -34.48 -0.74
N ASN A 301 -12.48 -35.64 -1.18
CA ASN A 301 -12.24 -36.07 -2.56
C ASN A 301 -13.18 -35.32 -3.54
N VAL A 302 -12.99 -35.54 -4.82
CA VAL A 302 -13.81 -34.92 -5.88
C VAL A 302 -15.27 -35.32 -5.89
N ALA A 303 -15.62 -36.44 -5.15
CA ALA A 303 -17.00 -36.88 -4.96
C ALA A 303 -17.66 -36.22 -3.73
N GLY A 304 -16.97 -35.35 -3.01
CA GLY A 304 -17.47 -34.67 -1.81
C GLY A 304 -17.41 -35.53 -0.51
N MET A 305 -16.71 -36.66 -0.53
CA MET A 305 -16.54 -37.49 0.66
C MET A 305 -15.35 -36.97 1.48
N ALA A 306 -15.58 -36.71 2.77
CA ALA A 306 -14.52 -36.31 3.68
C ALA A 306 -13.56 -37.49 3.93
N LEU A 307 -12.28 -37.25 3.75
CA LEU A 307 -11.22 -38.25 3.91
C LEU A 307 -10.41 -38.00 5.18
N GLN A 308 -10.25 -36.75 5.57
CA GLN A 308 -9.48 -36.32 6.73
C GLN A 308 -10.03 -35.01 7.27
N SER A 309 -9.97 -34.83 8.59
CA SER A 309 -10.32 -33.58 9.25
C SER A 309 -9.53 -33.41 10.54
N GLY A 310 -9.40 -32.19 11.02
CA GLY A 310 -8.72 -31.86 12.26
C GLY A 310 -9.04 -30.44 12.73
N GLU A 311 -8.51 -30.11 13.89
CA GLU A 311 -8.60 -28.77 14.47
C GLU A 311 -7.41 -27.93 14.05
N ILE A 312 -7.59 -26.61 14.02
CA ILE A 312 -6.57 -25.62 13.75
C ILE A 312 -6.43 -24.77 15.02
N ASP A 313 -5.37 -25.05 15.76
CA ASP A 313 -5.08 -24.41 17.06
C ASP A 313 -3.94 -23.39 16.95
N ASP A 314 -3.35 -23.22 15.74
CA ASP A 314 -2.28 -22.29 15.46
C ASP A 314 -2.45 -21.70 14.04
N ASN A 315 -1.90 -20.50 13.82
CA ASN A 315 -1.93 -19.84 12.51
C ASN A 315 -1.27 -20.68 11.40
N VAL A 316 -0.40 -21.62 11.75
CA VAL A 316 0.28 -22.54 10.82
C VAL A 316 0.09 -23.96 11.29
N THR A 317 -0.77 -24.71 10.61
CA THR A 317 -1.06 -26.12 10.91
C THR A 317 -0.49 -27.04 9.84
N THR A 318 0.22 -28.07 10.25
CA THR A 318 0.81 -29.07 9.36
C THR A 318 -0.03 -30.33 9.35
N VAL A 319 -0.41 -30.80 8.17
CA VAL A 319 -1.28 -31.99 7.97
C VAL A 319 -0.52 -33.05 7.21
N ASP A 320 -0.46 -34.27 7.77
CA ASP A 320 0.08 -35.41 7.06
C ASP A 320 -0.93 -35.89 6.00
N VAL A 321 -0.52 -35.82 4.73
CA VAL A 321 -1.32 -36.24 3.57
C VAL A 321 -0.71 -37.44 2.84
N SER A 322 0.31 -38.08 3.42
CA SER A 322 1.04 -39.22 2.81
C SER A 322 0.15 -40.40 2.50
N ASN A 323 -0.97 -40.55 3.22
CA ASN A 323 -1.96 -41.63 3.04
C ASN A 323 -2.99 -41.30 1.92
N LEU A 324 -3.00 -40.13 1.36
CA LEU A 324 -3.91 -39.77 0.28
C LEU A 324 -3.36 -40.24 -1.07
N SER A 325 -4.23 -40.82 -1.90
CA SER A 325 -3.86 -41.23 -3.25
C SER A 325 -3.53 -40.00 -4.11
N LYS A 326 -2.74 -40.19 -5.18
CA LYS A 326 -2.51 -39.09 -6.14
C LYS A 326 -3.83 -38.64 -6.75
N GLY A 327 -4.13 -37.35 -6.66
CA GLY A 327 -5.37 -36.81 -7.18
C GLY A 327 -5.58 -35.33 -6.79
N SER A 328 -6.75 -34.80 -7.14
CA SER A 328 -7.21 -33.48 -6.72
C SER A 328 -8.16 -33.61 -5.53
N TYR A 329 -8.02 -32.74 -4.57
CA TYR A 329 -8.78 -32.70 -3.35
C TYR A 329 -9.32 -31.29 -3.10
N MET A 330 -10.38 -31.18 -2.33
CA MET A 330 -10.90 -29.92 -1.82
C MET A 330 -10.55 -29.80 -0.34
N LEU A 331 -9.95 -28.68 0.06
CA LEU A 331 -9.76 -28.32 1.45
C LEU A 331 -10.85 -27.34 1.86
N GLN A 332 -11.54 -27.67 2.94
CA GLN A 332 -12.46 -26.75 3.61
C GLN A 332 -11.83 -26.32 4.93
N TYR A 333 -11.78 -25.03 5.18
CA TYR A 333 -11.49 -24.43 6.47
C TYR A 333 -12.75 -23.76 7.00
N SER A 334 -13.01 -23.88 8.29
CA SER A 334 -14.13 -23.24 8.98
C SER A 334 -13.69 -22.83 10.39
N THR A 335 -14.01 -21.60 10.77
CA THR A 335 -13.87 -21.07 12.14
C THR A 335 -15.12 -21.31 12.96
#